data_6fb4a3c061088851c4a19edf76d0d6af
#
_entry.id   6fb4a3c061088851c4a19edf76d0d6af
#
_cell.length_a   1.000
_cell.length_b   1.000
_cell.length_c   1.000
_cell.angle_alpha   90.00
_cell.angle_beta   90.00
_cell.angle_gamma   90.00
#
_symmetry.space_group_name_H-M   'P 1'
#
loop_
_entity.id
_entity.type
_entity.pdbx_description
1 polymer ?
#
loop_
_entity_poly.entity_id
_entity_poly.type
_entity_poly.pdbx_seq_one_letter_code
_entity_poly.pdbx_strand_id
1 'polypeptide(L)'
;YYTNGVGNHEYLYDLGFDASEGFHHYGFYWGESSITWYVDEKPVYTATKDIPSTPGKIMMNIWNGTGVDSWLNRYNGVAPLTAQYDWISYTKPSAGPAEPSVPSEPSAPSSDGQFDSNQLYMLRSKNSGKALDLYWGSPDNGANVLQYTYNGYNNQKWYLKKLDNGYYVIENYASGKVLDVEGVSCNNGANVQQWQYGGGANQEWSIIRVDDCWKIINRNSGKALDVSGISSEDNANIIQWDYNGQANQLWEIIPV
;
A
#
# COMPACT_ATOMS: atom_id res chain seq x y z
N TYR A 1 -0.79 -24.58 14.24
CA TYR A 1 -1.67 -25.08 13.18
C TYR A 1 -2.43 -26.31 13.63
N TYR A 2 -3.46 -26.68 12.89
CA TYR A 2 -4.34 -27.81 13.20
C TYR A 2 -4.29 -28.82 12.06
N THR A 3 -4.23 -30.09 12.41
CA THR A 3 -4.36 -31.22 11.48
C THR A 3 -5.52 -32.10 11.93
N ASN A 4 -6.52 -32.31 11.07
CA ASN A 4 -7.74 -33.08 11.38
C ASN A 4 -8.46 -32.60 12.66
N GLY A 5 -8.48 -31.28 12.92
CA GLY A 5 -9.10 -30.70 14.10
C GLY A 5 -8.29 -30.81 15.40
N VAL A 6 -7.10 -31.39 15.35
CA VAL A 6 -6.21 -31.53 16.52
C VAL A 6 -5.18 -30.38 16.48
N GLY A 7 -5.17 -29.55 17.52
CA GLY A 7 -4.10 -28.61 17.85
C GLY A 7 -2.90 -29.36 18.43
N ASN A 8 -2.02 -28.73 19.14
CA ASN A 8 -0.75 -29.22 19.72
C ASN A 8 0.47 -29.00 18.79
N HIS A 9 0.38 -28.05 17.91
CA HIS A 9 1.47 -27.63 17.03
C HIS A 9 1.83 -26.17 17.30
N GLU A 10 2.00 -25.87 18.59
CA GLU A 10 2.28 -24.49 19.04
C GLU A 10 3.78 -24.26 19.04
N TYR A 11 4.17 -23.07 18.63
CA TYR A 11 5.53 -22.57 18.74
C TYR A 11 5.48 -21.10 19.17
N LEU A 12 6.11 -20.79 20.29
CA LEU A 12 6.23 -19.43 20.77
C LEU A 12 7.54 -18.83 20.26
N TYR A 13 7.44 -17.74 19.55
CA TYR A 13 8.58 -16.98 19.03
C TYR A 13 8.62 -15.60 19.69
N ASP A 14 9.77 -15.26 20.27
CA ASP A 14 10.03 -13.92 20.81
C ASP A 14 10.42 -13.01 19.64
N LEU A 15 9.59 -12.01 19.36
CA LEU A 15 9.81 -11.06 18.27
C LEU A 15 11.05 -10.20 18.49
N GLY A 16 11.44 -9.93 19.75
CA GLY A 16 12.55 -9.04 20.10
C GLY A 16 12.24 -7.56 19.83
N PHE A 17 11.01 -7.21 19.53
CA PHE A 17 10.52 -5.85 19.31
C PHE A 17 9.06 -5.71 19.75
N ASP A 18 8.59 -4.48 19.94
CA ASP A 18 7.18 -4.18 20.20
C ASP A 18 6.41 -4.06 18.87
N ALA A 19 5.57 -5.05 18.56
CA ALA A 19 4.77 -5.09 17.34
C ALA A 19 3.73 -3.96 17.24
N SER A 20 3.54 -3.15 18.27
CA SER A 20 2.66 -1.99 18.25
C SER A 20 3.34 -0.70 17.77
N GLU A 21 4.67 -0.69 17.66
CA GLU A 21 5.44 0.49 17.27
C GLU A 21 5.55 0.68 15.74
N GLY A 22 5.17 -0.32 14.94
CA GLY A 22 5.25 -0.25 13.49
C GLY A 22 4.54 -1.40 12.79
N PHE A 23 4.48 -1.32 11.46
CA PHE A 23 4.03 -2.44 10.63
C PHE A 23 5.17 -3.44 10.45
N HIS A 24 4.84 -4.71 10.60
CA HIS A 24 5.75 -5.82 10.39
C HIS A 24 5.14 -6.83 9.43
N HIS A 25 5.99 -7.48 8.64
CA HIS A 25 5.57 -8.49 7.71
C HIS A 25 5.51 -9.86 8.40
N TYR A 26 4.30 -10.44 8.48
CA TYR A 26 4.09 -11.80 8.97
C TYR A 26 3.65 -12.70 7.81
N GLY A 27 4.43 -13.71 7.51
CA GLY A 27 4.16 -14.61 6.40
C GLY A 27 4.30 -16.08 6.79
N PHE A 28 3.75 -16.94 5.97
CA PHE A 28 4.06 -18.37 6.01
C PHE A 28 4.06 -18.97 4.61
N TYR A 29 5.00 -19.87 4.40
CA TYR A 29 5.01 -20.75 3.23
C TYR A 29 4.44 -22.10 3.65
N TRP A 30 3.42 -22.55 2.94
CA TRP A 30 2.78 -23.85 3.18
C TRP A 30 3.03 -24.77 1.97
N GLY A 31 3.97 -25.67 2.13
CA GLY A 31 4.29 -26.73 1.16
C GLY A 31 3.63 -28.07 1.53
N GLU A 32 3.87 -29.09 0.71
CA GLU A 32 3.32 -30.44 0.93
C GLU A 32 3.88 -31.11 2.18
N SER A 33 5.13 -30.84 2.55
CA SER A 33 5.87 -31.50 3.63
C SER A 33 6.31 -30.56 4.75
N SER A 34 6.08 -29.25 4.63
CA SER A 34 6.51 -28.27 5.63
C SER A 34 5.66 -27.02 5.60
N ILE A 35 5.61 -26.32 6.74
CA ILE A 35 5.15 -24.93 6.83
C ILE A 35 6.28 -24.13 7.46
N THR A 36 6.71 -23.07 6.82
CA THR A 36 7.71 -22.14 7.36
C THR A 36 7.06 -20.79 7.64
N TRP A 37 7.22 -20.27 8.84
CA TRP A 37 6.77 -18.94 9.24
C TRP A 37 7.90 -17.93 9.13
N TYR A 38 7.54 -16.70 8.77
CA TYR A 38 8.45 -15.59 8.57
C TYR A 38 7.99 -14.37 9.37
N VAL A 39 8.93 -13.60 9.87
CA VAL A 39 8.73 -12.26 10.42
C VAL A 39 9.76 -11.36 9.76
N ASP A 40 9.31 -10.31 9.10
CA ASP A 40 10.17 -9.38 8.32
C ASP A 40 11.15 -10.15 7.42
N GLU A 41 10.58 -11.01 6.54
CA GLU A 41 11.25 -11.89 5.57
C GLU A 41 12.22 -12.93 6.17
N LYS A 42 12.41 -12.94 7.49
CA LYS A 42 13.29 -13.90 8.15
C LYS A 42 12.51 -15.15 8.56
N PRO A 43 12.95 -16.37 8.19
CA PRO A 43 12.32 -17.59 8.67
C PRO A 43 12.53 -17.72 10.18
N VAL A 44 11.45 -17.88 10.92
CA VAL A 44 11.47 -17.97 12.39
C VAL A 44 11.16 -19.36 12.91
N TYR A 45 10.40 -20.14 12.15
CA TYR A 45 10.07 -21.52 12.50
C TYR A 45 9.67 -22.33 11.27
N THR A 46 10.04 -23.62 11.24
CA THR A 46 9.60 -24.57 10.22
C THR A 46 9.06 -25.83 10.87
N ALA A 47 7.79 -26.13 10.62
CA ALA A 47 7.16 -27.40 10.96
C ALA A 47 7.30 -28.40 9.82
N THR A 48 7.60 -29.66 10.15
CA THR A 48 7.77 -30.74 9.17
C THR A 48 6.94 -31.96 9.52
N LYS A 49 6.12 -31.91 10.58
CA LYS A 49 5.26 -33.01 11.04
C LYS A 49 3.81 -32.58 10.97
N ASP A 50 2.95 -33.55 10.66
CA ASP A 50 1.51 -33.39 10.68
C ASP A 50 1.01 -32.20 9.86
N ILE A 51 1.62 -31.98 8.69
CA ILE A 51 1.30 -30.84 7.83
C ILE A 51 -0.11 -30.98 7.25
N PRO A 52 -1.01 -30.02 7.43
CA PRO A 52 -2.35 -30.07 6.86
C PRO A 52 -2.32 -30.17 5.33
N SER A 53 -3.07 -31.11 4.78
CA SER A 53 -3.17 -31.33 3.32
C SER A 53 -4.47 -30.78 2.72
N THR A 54 -5.39 -30.31 3.56
CA THR A 54 -6.69 -29.77 3.11
C THR A 54 -6.58 -28.27 2.87
N PRO A 55 -7.07 -27.76 1.73
CA PRO A 55 -7.10 -26.32 1.47
C PRO A 55 -7.83 -25.56 2.58
N GLY A 56 -7.24 -24.46 3.04
CA GLY A 56 -7.79 -23.56 4.04
C GLY A 56 -8.22 -22.24 3.44
N LYS A 57 -8.90 -21.43 4.26
CA LYS A 57 -9.20 -20.02 3.94
C LYS A 57 -8.23 -19.14 4.68
N ILE A 58 -7.82 -18.06 4.04
CA ILE A 58 -7.08 -16.99 4.70
C ILE A 58 -8.09 -16.14 5.48
N MET A 59 -7.85 -15.96 6.77
CA MET A 59 -8.69 -15.13 7.64
C MET A 59 -7.79 -14.28 8.51
N MET A 60 -8.16 -13.02 8.67
CA MET A 60 -7.56 -12.11 9.61
C MET A 60 -8.63 -11.60 10.56
N ASN A 61 -8.33 -11.56 11.84
CA ASN A 61 -9.24 -11.06 12.86
C ASN A 61 -8.46 -10.46 14.02
N ILE A 62 -9.07 -9.49 14.69
CA ILE A 62 -8.67 -9.08 16.03
C ILE A 62 -9.61 -9.77 17.03
N TRP A 63 -9.07 -10.27 18.09
CA TRP A 63 -9.81 -11.11 19.02
C TRP A 63 -9.54 -10.71 20.47
N ASN A 64 -10.57 -10.31 21.18
CA ASN A 64 -10.51 -10.15 22.62
C ASN A 64 -10.97 -11.45 23.28
N GLY A 65 -10.07 -12.13 23.97
CA GLY A 65 -10.43 -13.34 24.71
C GLY A 65 -11.18 -13.01 26.00
N THR A 66 -12.36 -13.58 26.19
CA THR A 66 -13.05 -13.54 27.49
C THR A 66 -12.85 -14.89 28.17
N GLY A 67 -12.39 -14.88 29.44
CA GLY A 67 -12.13 -16.11 30.19
C GLY A 67 -10.84 -16.85 29.82
N VAL A 68 -9.90 -16.18 29.14
CA VAL A 68 -8.60 -16.70 28.72
C VAL A 68 -7.42 -15.89 29.28
N ASP A 69 -7.59 -15.28 30.44
CA ASP A 69 -6.60 -14.41 31.09
C ASP A 69 -5.26 -15.11 31.35
N SER A 70 -5.28 -16.43 31.53
CA SER A 70 -4.05 -17.23 31.66
C SER A 70 -3.23 -17.33 30.39
N TRP A 71 -3.83 -17.04 29.25
CA TRP A 71 -3.21 -17.11 27.93
C TRP A 71 -2.93 -15.72 27.34
N LEU A 72 -3.91 -14.80 27.43
CA LEU A 72 -3.79 -13.46 26.82
C LEU A 72 -3.43 -12.35 27.84
N ASN A 73 -3.23 -12.71 29.12
CA ASN A 73 -3.20 -11.79 30.24
C ASN A 73 -4.55 -11.10 30.48
N ARG A 74 -4.70 -10.55 31.69
CA ARG A 74 -5.94 -9.85 32.06
C ARG A 74 -6.04 -8.54 31.30
N TYR A 75 -7.22 -8.28 30.74
CA TYR A 75 -7.51 -7.03 30.07
C TYR A 75 -7.27 -5.84 31.01
N ASN A 76 -6.48 -4.87 30.58
CA ASN A 76 -6.07 -3.71 31.37
C ASN A 76 -7.05 -2.54 31.34
N GLY A 77 -8.21 -2.69 30.66
CA GLY A 77 -9.24 -1.66 30.56
C GLY A 77 -9.00 -0.59 29.50
N VAL A 78 -7.93 -0.67 28.73
CA VAL A 78 -7.66 0.29 27.64
C VAL A 78 -8.48 -0.08 26.41
N ALA A 79 -9.33 0.81 25.97
CA ALA A 79 -10.13 0.67 24.75
C ALA A 79 -10.33 2.05 24.10
N PRO A 80 -10.50 2.12 22.76
CA PRO A 80 -10.48 1.00 21.81
C PRO A 80 -9.07 0.49 21.51
N LEU A 81 -8.95 -0.82 21.26
CA LEU A 81 -7.75 -1.42 20.70
C LEU A 81 -7.97 -1.61 19.20
N THR A 82 -6.96 -1.28 18.42
CA THR A 82 -7.03 -1.36 16.96
C THR A 82 -5.90 -2.24 16.45
N ALA A 83 -6.21 -3.20 15.57
CA ALA A 83 -5.21 -3.84 14.71
C ALA A 83 -5.40 -3.32 13.30
N GLN A 84 -4.30 -2.99 12.65
CA GLN A 84 -4.28 -2.51 11.27
C GLN A 84 -3.57 -3.55 10.41
N TYR A 85 -4.14 -3.82 9.24
CA TYR A 85 -3.55 -4.66 8.22
C TYR A 85 -3.37 -3.81 6.98
N ASP A 86 -2.14 -3.67 6.54
CA ASP A 86 -1.84 -2.85 5.36
C ASP A 86 -2.20 -3.60 4.08
N TRP A 87 -1.75 -4.84 3.97
CA TRP A 87 -2.06 -5.69 2.82
C TRP A 87 -2.05 -7.18 3.18
N ILE A 88 -2.63 -7.99 2.31
CA ILE A 88 -2.53 -9.44 2.32
C ILE A 88 -2.26 -9.94 0.90
N SER A 89 -1.33 -10.84 0.72
CA SER A 89 -1.05 -11.47 -0.55
C SER A 89 -1.10 -12.98 -0.46
N TYR A 90 -1.47 -13.62 -1.56
CA TYR A 90 -1.40 -15.07 -1.72
C TYR A 90 -0.75 -15.39 -3.06
N THR A 91 0.31 -16.16 -3.02
CA THR A 91 0.97 -16.67 -4.23
C THR A 91 0.84 -18.17 -4.28
N LYS A 92 0.23 -18.70 -5.34
CA LYS A 92 0.16 -20.15 -5.57
C LYS A 92 1.56 -20.65 -5.94
N PRO A 93 2.09 -21.69 -5.23
CA PRO A 93 3.35 -22.30 -5.63
C PRO A 93 3.28 -22.82 -7.07
N SER A 94 4.27 -22.49 -7.90
CA SER A 94 4.44 -23.15 -9.19
C SER A 94 4.95 -24.58 -8.95
N ALA A 95 4.44 -25.57 -9.71
CA ALA A 95 4.86 -26.96 -9.58
C ALA A 95 6.35 -27.12 -9.93
N GLY A 96 7.19 -27.32 -8.93
CA GLY A 96 8.63 -27.59 -9.03
C GLY A 96 9.33 -27.26 -7.70
N PRO A 97 10.38 -28.02 -7.31
CA PRO A 97 11.13 -27.70 -6.10
C PRO A 97 12.00 -26.48 -6.34
N ALA A 98 11.47 -25.31 -6.10
CA ALA A 98 12.27 -24.12 -5.87
C ALA A 98 12.44 -23.98 -4.36
N GLU A 99 13.69 -23.86 -3.92
CA GLU A 99 14.02 -23.37 -2.59
C GLU A 99 13.15 -22.15 -2.28
N PRO A 100 12.54 -22.02 -1.07
CA PRO A 100 11.71 -20.87 -0.77
C PRO A 100 12.58 -19.61 -0.89
N SER A 101 12.46 -18.94 -2.02
CA SER A 101 12.89 -17.54 -2.07
C SER A 101 12.07 -16.83 -1.01
N VAL A 102 12.75 -16.19 -0.08
CA VAL A 102 12.13 -15.25 0.86
C VAL A 102 11.09 -14.45 0.05
N PRO A 103 9.81 -14.41 0.47
CA PRO A 103 8.87 -13.52 -0.18
C PRO A 103 9.51 -12.13 -0.12
N SER A 104 10.02 -11.65 -1.24
CA SER A 104 10.36 -10.24 -1.34
C SER A 104 9.13 -9.47 -0.89
N GLU A 105 9.32 -8.43 -0.10
CA GLU A 105 8.30 -7.39 0.16
C GLU A 105 7.42 -7.32 -1.10
N PRO A 106 6.06 -7.35 -1.01
CA PRO A 106 5.28 -7.42 -2.23
C PRO A 106 5.81 -6.37 -3.17
N SER A 107 6.45 -6.81 -4.23
CA SER A 107 6.78 -5.91 -5.31
C SER A 107 5.49 -5.18 -5.61
N ALA A 108 5.52 -3.86 -5.60
CA ALA A 108 4.36 -3.03 -5.90
C ALA A 108 3.57 -3.74 -7.00
N PRO A 109 2.24 -3.91 -6.83
CA PRO A 109 1.44 -4.77 -7.70
C PRO A 109 1.84 -4.47 -9.12
N SER A 110 2.23 -5.52 -9.86
CA SER A 110 2.88 -5.41 -11.15
C SER A 110 2.09 -4.44 -12.03
N SER A 111 2.61 -3.23 -12.17
CA SER A 111 2.17 -2.37 -13.25
C SER A 111 2.55 -3.11 -14.54
N ASP A 112 1.58 -3.60 -15.30
CA ASP A 112 1.75 -4.01 -16.68
C ASP A 112 2.09 -2.77 -17.53
N GLY A 113 3.24 -2.20 -17.29
CA GLY A 113 3.72 -1.00 -17.94
C GLY A 113 4.75 -0.37 -17.04
N GLN A 114 6.00 -0.65 -17.31
CA GLN A 114 7.10 0.06 -16.66
C GLN A 114 7.10 1.48 -17.21
N PHE A 115 6.72 2.46 -16.36
CA PHE A 115 6.87 3.86 -16.73
C PHE A 115 8.37 4.22 -16.82
N ASP A 116 8.74 4.95 -17.86
CA ASP A 116 10.10 5.47 -18.00
C ASP A 116 10.28 6.62 -17.00
N SER A 117 11.22 6.47 -16.07
CA SER A 117 11.51 7.47 -15.03
C SER A 117 12.06 8.81 -15.60
N ASN A 118 12.48 8.81 -16.86
CA ASN A 118 12.97 10.01 -17.56
C ASN A 118 11.90 10.64 -18.48
N GLN A 119 10.76 10.00 -18.63
CA GLN A 119 9.63 10.49 -19.41
C GLN A 119 8.71 11.37 -18.53
N LEU A 120 8.25 12.47 -19.07
CA LEU A 120 7.22 13.30 -18.46
C LEU A 120 5.83 12.77 -18.79
N TYR A 121 4.94 12.80 -17.82
CA TYR A 121 3.56 12.35 -17.94
C TYR A 121 2.58 13.43 -17.46
N MET A 122 1.44 13.49 -18.12
CA MET A 122 0.24 14.11 -17.59
C MET A 122 -0.61 13.02 -16.93
N LEU A 123 -1.06 13.26 -15.69
CA LEU A 123 -2.01 12.40 -14.99
C LEU A 123 -3.40 13.04 -15.14
N ARG A 124 -4.27 12.43 -15.95
CA ARG A 124 -5.59 12.95 -16.28
C ARG A 124 -6.69 12.19 -15.55
N SER A 125 -7.50 12.90 -14.77
CA SER A 125 -8.66 12.29 -14.10
C SER A 125 -9.65 11.72 -15.12
N LYS A 126 -10.03 10.46 -14.95
CA LYS A 126 -11.05 9.81 -15.79
C LYS A 126 -12.43 10.46 -15.62
N ASN A 127 -12.73 11.02 -14.45
CA ASN A 127 -14.01 11.67 -14.17
C ASN A 127 -14.18 12.99 -14.92
N SER A 128 -13.15 13.86 -14.86
CA SER A 128 -13.25 15.24 -15.33
C SER A 128 -12.52 15.52 -16.63
N GLY A 129 -11.60 14.64 -17.03
CA GLY A 129 -10.67 14.90 -18.14
C GLY A 129 -9.60 15.96 -17.83
N LYS A 130 -9.50 16.41 -16.57
CA LYS A 130 -8.55 17.45 -16.14
C LYS A 130 -7.24 16.84 -15.66
N ALA A 131 -6.16 17.62 -15.74
CA ALA A 131 -4.84 17.23 -15.32
C ALA A 131 -4.63 17.42 -13.81
N LEU A 132 -3.84 16.51 -13.21
CA LEU A 132 -3.23 16.74 -11.91
C LEU A 132 -2.30 17.93 -11.97
N ASP A 133 -2.51 18.92 -11.11
CA ASP A 133 -1.91 20.25 -11.20
C ASP A 133 -1.33 20.67 -9.85
N LEU A 134 -0.09 21.12 -9.86
CA LEU A 134 0.51 21.80 -8.73
C LEU A 134 0.10 23.27 -8.75
N TYR A 135 -0.63 23.68 -7.72
CA TYR A 135 -1.18 25.03 -7.64
C TYR A 135 -0.12 26.12 -7.90
N TRP A 136 -0.34 26.89 -8.96
CA TRP A 136 0.55 27.97 -9.44
C TRP A 136 2.01 27.55 -9.71
N GLY A 137 2.33 26.26 -9.77
CA GLY A 137 3.71 25.78 -9.91
C GLY A 137 4.61 26.22 -8.76
N SER A 138 4.04 26.39 -7.56
CA SER A 138 4.78 26.86 -6.39
C SER A 138 6.01 25.98 -6.09
N PRO A 139 7.16 26.57 -5.74
CA PRO A 139 8.34 25.80 -5.33
C PRO A 139 8.29 25.38 -3.84
N ASP A 140 7.29 25.80 -3.08
CA ASP A 140 7.28 25.65 -1.63
C ASP A 140 6.79 24.25 -1.18
N ASN A 141 7.31 23.77 -0.06
CA ASN A 141 6.74 22.64 0.64
C ASN A 141 5.33 22.98 1.13
N GLY A 142 4.39 22.02 1.05
CA GLY A 142 3.00 22.24 1.44
C GLY A 142 2.14 22.93 0.37
N ALA A 143 2.70 23.20 -0.82
CA ALA A 143 1.87 23.72 -1.90
C ALA A 143 0.84 22.67 -2.33
N ASN A 144 -0.40 23.14 -2.49
CA ASN A 144 -1.54 22.27 -2.75
C ASN A 144 -1.50 21.64 -4.14
N VAL A 145 -2.05 20.44 -4.24
CA VAL A 145 -2.28 19.75 -5.51
C VAL A 145 -3.79 19.71 -5.76
N LEU A 146 -4.17 19.99 -6.99
CA LEU A 146 -5.55 20.09 -7.44
C LEU A 146 -5.70 19.52 -8.85
N GLN A 147 -6.90 19.50 -9.40
CA GLN A 147 -7.09 19.30 -10.83
C GLN A 147 -7.33 20.62 -11.55
N TYR A 148 -6.82 20.72 -12.78
CA TYR A 148 -7.05 21.89 -13.64
C TYR A 148 -7.12 21.48 -15.11
N THR A 149 -7.80 22.29 -15.92
CA THR A 149 -7.79 22.13 -17.37
C THR A 149 -6.36 22.12 -17.89
N TYR A 150 -6.00 21.08 -18.67
CA TYR A 150 -4.63 20.95 -19.18
C TYR A 150 -4.27 22.11 -20.10
N ASN A 151 -3.19 22.81 -19.77
CA ASN A 151 -2.69 23.97 -20.50
C ASN A 151 -1.23 23.80 -20.98
N GLY A 152 -0.61 22.66 -20.65
CA GLY A 152 0.74 22.31 -21.08
C GLY A 152 1.86 22.92 -20.23
N TYR A 153 1.56 23.62 -19.15
CA TYR A 153 2.59 24.17 -18.25
C TYR A 153 3.28 23.07 -17.44
N ASN A 154 4.46 23.39 -16.92
CA ASN A 154 5.33 22.41 -16.25
C ASN A 154 4.76 21.91 -14.92
N ASN A 155 3.89 22.67 -14.27
CA ASN A 155 3.22 22.27 -13.03
C ASN A 155 2.16 21.15 -13.21
N GLN A 156 1.82 20.81 -14.47
CA GLN A 156 0.93 19.71 -14.84
C GLN A 156 1.68 18.48 -15.38
N LYS A 157 3.01 18.50 -15.29
CA LYS A 157 3.88 17.43 -15.79
C LYS A 157 4.60 16.76 -14.64
N TRP A 158 4.67 15.45 -14.68
CA TRP A 158 5.14 14.64 -13.56
C TRP A 158 6.09 13.56 -14.07
N TYR A 159 7.15 13.29 -13.31
CA TYR A 159 7.94 12.09 -13.44
C TYR A 159 7.35 11.00 -12.54
N LEU A 160 7.36 9.76 -13.04
CA LEU A 160 7.00 8.56 -12.28
C LEU A 160 8.27 7.78 -12.02
N LYS A 161 8.96 8.05 -10.92
CA LYS A 161 10.25 7.48 -10.58
C LYS A 161 10.06 6.21 -9.75
N LYS A 162 10.38 5.06 -10.35
CA LYS A 162 10.29 3.78 -9.66
C LYS A 162 11.43 3.63 -8.66
N LEU A 163 11.09 3.23 -7.44
CA LEU A 163 12.04 2.91 -6.37
C LEU A 163 12.39 1.42 -6.38
N ASP A 164 13.49 1.07 -5.70
CA ASP A 164 13.94 -0.33 -5.57
C ASP A 164 12.93 -1.21 -4.82
N ASN A 165 12.13 -0.62 -3.93
CA ASN A 165 11.03 -1.27 -3.21
C ASN A 165 9.77 -1.49 -4.07
N GLY A 166 9.79 -1.11 -5.35
CA GLY A 166 8.71 -1.30 -6.31
C GLY A 166 7.63 -0.22 -6.31
N TYR A 167 7.62 0.70 -5.35
CA TYR A 167 6.74 1.87 -5.34
C TYR A 167 7.27 2.96 -6.27
N TYR A 168 6.46 4.00 -6.47
CA TYR A 168 6.79 5.16 -7.27
C TYR A 168 6.80 6.41 -6.41
N VAL A 169 7.74 7.29 -6.71
CA VAL A 169 7.70 8.69 -6.33
C VAL A 169 7.16 9.47 -7.53
N ILE A 170 6.14 10.30 -7.31
CA ILE A 170 5.50 11.11 -8.34
C ILE A 170 6.01 12.55 -8.17
N GLU A 171 6.99 12.93 -8.99
CA GLU A 171 7.72 14.20 -8.86
C GLU A 171 7.22 15.23 -9.87
N ASN A 172 6.88 16.42 -9.36
CA ASN A 172 6.46 17.53 -10.22
C ASN A 172 7.64 18.13 -10.98
N TYR A 173 7.49 18.33 -12.28
CA TYR A 173 8.56 18.86 -13.13
C TYR A 173 8.91 20.32 -12.85
N ALA A 174 7.95 21.15 -12.44
CA ALA A 174 8.20 22.56 -12.16
C ALA A 174 9.00 22.78 -10.87
N SER A 175 8.71 21.98 -9.82
CA SER A 175 9.26 22.19 -8.47
C SER A 175 10.35 21.20 -8.08
N GLY A 176 10.40 20.03 -8.71
CA GLY A 176 11.26 18.91 -8.30
C GLY A 176 10.84 18.29 -6.95
N LYS A 177 9.63 18.59 -6.45
CA LYS A 177 9.07 18.03 -5.24
C LYS A 177 8.06 16.93 -5.57
N VAL A 178 7.69 16.13 -4.57
CA VAL A 178 6.90 14.92 -4.77
C VAL A 178 5.52 15.03 -4.17
N LEU A 179 4.58 14.27 -4.73
CA LEU A 179 3.25 14.07 -4.16
C LEU A 179 3.37 13.51 -2.74
N ASP A 180 2.69 14.15 -1.80
CA ASP A 180 2.79 13.91 -0.37
C ASP A 180 1.40 13.97 0.27
N VAL A 181 1.07 12.99 1.10
CA VAL A 181 -0.13 13.06 1.94
C VAL A 181 0.20 13.87 3.18
N GLU A 182 -0.45 15.00 3.35
CA GLU A 182 -0.23 15.95 4.44
C GLU A 182 -0.31 15.28 5.82
N GLY A 183 0.69 15.57 6.66
CA GLY A 183 0.74 15.10 8.05
C GLY A 183 0.89 13.59 8.20
N VAL A 184 1.34 12.87 7.16
CA VAL A 184 1.44 11.40 7.16
C VAL A 184 0.09 10.73 7.53
N SER A 185 -1.01 11.39 7.20
CA SER A 185 -2.36 10.99 7.59
C SER A 185 -2.78 9.68 6.92
N CYS A 186 -3.50 8.84 7.68
CA CYS A 186 -4.20 7.67 7.15
C CYS A 186 -5.71 7.88 7.03
N ASN A 187 -6.23 9.09 7.24
CA ASN A 187 -7.66 9.35 7.22
C ASN A 187 -8.18 9.62 5.80
N ASN A 188 -9.44 9.27 5.56
CA ASN A 188 -10.17 9.73 4.38
C ASN A 188 -10.28 11.25 4.38
N GLY A 189 -10.12 11.86 3.22
CA GLY A 189 -10.18 13.31 3.05
C GLY A 189 -8.88 14.05 3.39
N ALA A 190 -7.81 13.33 3.79
CA ALA A 190 -6.53 13.98 4.02
C ALA A 190 -6.02 14.60 2.70
N ASN A 191 -5.51 15.81 2.83
CA ASN A 191 -5.03 16.61 1.70
C ASN A 191 -3.83 15.98 1.03
N VAL A 192 -3.72 16.12 -0.28
CA VAL A 192 -2.52 15.83 -1.06
C VAL A 192 -1.87 17.14 -1.46
N GLN A 193 -0.61 17.25 -1.11
CA GLN A 193 0.25 18.40 -1.34
C GLN A 193 1.54 17.98 -2.05
N GLN A 194 2.45 18.88 -2.29
CA GLN A 194 3.82 18.55 -2.59
C GLN A 194 4.74 18.76 -1.38
N TRP A 195 5.77 17.94 -1.28
CA TRP A 195 6.83 18.11 -0.29
C TRP A 195 8.18 17.64 -0.83
N GLN A 196 9.29 18.14 -0.23
CA GLN A 196 10.62 17.59 -0.49
C GLN A 196 10.62 16.08 -0.19
N TYR A 197 11.12 15.25 -1.11
CA TYR A 197 11.22 13.81 -0.86
C TYR A 197 12.12 13.51 0.34
N GLY A 198 11.59 12.83 1.34
CA GLY A 198 12.29 12.44 2.57
C GLY A 198 12.32 10.93 2.80
N GLY A 199 11.82 10.13 1.86
CA GLY A 199 11.74 8.67 1.99
C GLY A 199 10.55 8.19 2.83
N GLY A 200 9.59 9.07 3.15
CA GLY A 200 8.38 8.71 3.89
C GLY A 200 7.39 7.89 3.05
N ALA A 201 6.74 6.91 3.65
CA ALA A 201 5.74 6.09 2.97
C ALA A 201 4.53 6.90 2.45
N ASN A 202 4.23 8.05 3.07
CA ASN A 202 3.20 8.99 2.61
C ASN A 202 3.56 9.71 1.30
N GLN A 203 4.80 9.56 0.82
CA GLN A 203 5.33 10.11 -0.43
C GLN A 203 5.51 9.05 -1.52
N GLU A 204 5.18 7.80 -1.20
CA GLU A 204 5.37 6.66 -2.09
C GLU A 204 4.02 6.06 -2.49
N TRP A 205 3.92 5.64 -3.75
CA TRP A 205 2.66 5.30 -4.37
C TRP A 205 2.74 4.02 -5.21
N SER A 206 1.74 3.16 -5.11
CA SER A 206 1.53 2.09 -6.07
C SER A 206 0.70 2.61 -7.23
N ILE A 207 1.09 2.29 -8.45
CA ILE A 207 0.34 2.63 -9.67
C ILE A 207 -0.16 1.31 -10.27
N ILE A 208 -1.47 1.07 -10.14
CA ILE A 208 -2.08 -0.23 -10.44
C ILE A 208 -3.07 -0.06 -11.58
N ARG A 209 -2.96 -0.90 -12.60
CA ARG A 209 -3.85 -0.87 -13.76
C ARG A 209 -5.26 -1.31 -13.40
N VAL A 210 -6.24 -0.58 -13.91
CA VAL A 210 -7.67 -0.88 -13.85
C VAL A 210 -8.25 -0.59 -15.23
N ASP A 211 -8.50 -1.63 -16.02
CA ASP A 211 -8.92 -1.55 -17.41
C ASP A 211 -7.96 -0.70 -18.27
N ASP A 212 -8.41 0.44 -18.76
CA ASP A 212 -7.66 1.41 -19.57
C ASP A 212 -7.05 2.55 -18.74
N CYS A 213 -7.25 2.55 -17.43
CA CYS A 213 -6.80 3.57 -16.49
C CYS A 213 -5.93 2.99 -15.37
N TRP A 214 -5.57 3.84 -14.42
CA TRP A 214 -4.74 3.50 -13.27
C TRP A 214 -5.35 4.03 -11.98
N LYS A 215 -5.32 3.23 -10.91
CA LYS A 215 -5.49 3.73 -9.54
C LYS A 215 -4.11 3.97 -8.93
N ILE A 216 -3.98 5.05 -8.19
CA ILE A 216 -2.73 5.47 -7.55
C ILE A 216 -2.96 5.39 -6.04
N ILE A 217 -2.27 4.46 -5.39
CA ILE A 217 -2.52 4.10 -3.98
C ILE A 217 -1.33 4.53 -3.13
N ASN A 218 -1.59 5.30 -2.08
CA ASN A 218 -0.56 5.73 -1.15
C ASN A 218 -0.03 4.55 -0.33
N ARG A 219 1.30 4.43 -0.19
CA ARG A 219 1.94 3.35 0.56
C ARG A 219 1.62 3.38 2.05
N ASN A 220 1.56 4.57 2.65
CA ASN A 220 1.33 4.73 4.08
C ASN A 220 -0.10 4.39 4.50
N SER A 221 -1.10 4.83 3.71
CA SER A 221 -2.51 4.75 4.09
C SER A 221 -3.30 3.68 3.38
N GLY A 222 -2.77 3.10 2.29
CA GLY A 222 -3.51 2.20 1.40
C GLY A 222 -4.65 2.89 0.63
N LYS A 223 -4.77 4.22 0.67
CA LYS A 223 -5.86 4.98 0.06
C LYS A 223 -5.52 5.47 -1.34
N ALA A 224 -6.57 5.66 -2.15
CA ALA A 224 -6.45 6.12 -3.52
C ALA A 224 -6.30 7.65 -3.60
N LEU A 225 -5.52 8.11 -4.57
CA LEU A 225 -5.51 9.49 -5.03
C LEU A 225 -6.87 9.82 -5.62
N ASP A 226 -7.55 10.83 -5.10
CA ASP A 226 -8.97 11.09 -5.28
C ASP A 226 -9.23 12.56 -5.58
N VAL A 227 -10.06 12.84 -6.58
CA VAL A 227 -10.60 14.18 -6.80
C VAL A 227 -11.78 14.40 -5.86
N SER A 228 -11.62 15.31 -4.91
CA SER A 228 -12.58 15.59 -3.85
C SER A 228 -13.99 15.88 -4.41
N GLY A 229 -14.99 15.23 -3.80
CA GLY A 229 -16.40 15.45 -4.12
C GLY A 229 -16.80 14.99 -5.53
N ILE A 230 -16.00 14.14 -6.20
CA ILE A 230 -16.23 13.71 -7.59
C ILE A 230 -16.37 14.93 -8.53
N SER A 231 -15.72 16.03 -8.20
CA SER A 231 -15.86 17.29 -8.91
C SER A 231 -15.32 17.21 -10.34
N SER A 232 -15.97 17.90 -11.26
CA SER A 232 -15.48 18.15 -12.62
C SER A 232 -14.91 19.56 -12.82
N GLU A 233 -14.89 20.38 -11.77
CA GLU A 233 -14.50 21.79 -11.86
C GLU A 233 -13.00 21.96 -11.78
N ASP A 234 -12.49 23.06 -12.35
CA ASP A 234 -11.11 23.52 -12.13
C ASP A 234 -10.92 23.88 -10.66
N ASN A 235 -9.71 23.70 -10.15
CA ASN A 235 -9.32 23.90 -8.76
C ASN A 235 -9.97 22.93 -7.75
N ALA A 236 -10.62 21.85 -8.21
CA ALA A 236 -11.07 20.83 -7.27
C ALA A 236 -9.86 20.17 -6.60
N ASN A 237 -9.94 20.06 -5.27
CA ASN A 237 -8.84 19.57 -4.45
C ASN A 237 -8.54 18.10 -4.69
N ILE A 238 -7.27 17.72 -4.52
CA ILE A 238 -6.85 16.33 -4.50
C ILE A 238 -6.67 15.90 -3.06
N ILE A 239 -7.28 14.78 -2.73
CA ILE A 239 -7.27 14.15 -1.41
C ILE A 239 -6.88 12.68 -1.54
N GLN A 240 -6.74 12.01 -0.43
CA GLN A 240 -6.79 10.55 -0.41
C GLN A 240 -8.14 10.05 0.12
N TRP A 241 -8.64 8.94 -0.44
CA TRP A 241 -9.88 8.30 0.01
C TRP A 241 -9.84 6.79 -0.20
N ASP A 242 -10.64 6.03 0.58
CA ASP A 242 -10.78 4.59 0.36
C ASP A 242 -11.16 4.30 -1.08
N TYR A 243 -10.46 3.37 -1.72
CA TYR A 243 -10.74 3.02 -3.11
C TYR A 243 -12.11 2.36 -3.22
N ASN A 244 -13.00 2.97 -3.99
CA ASN A 244 -14.37 2.52 -4.22
C ASN A 244 -14.70 2.23 -5.70
N GLY A 245 -13.71 2.39 -6.59
CA GLY A 245 -13.85 2.14 -8.02
C GLY A 245 -14.49 3.27 -8.84
N GLN A 246 -14.77 4.42 -8.23
CA GLN A 246 -15.36 5.57 -8.94
C GLN A 246 -14.32 6.25 -9.84
N ALA A 247 -14.80 6.92 -10.89
CA ALA A 247 -13.96 7.52 -11.92
C ALA A 247 -13.02 8.63 -11.41
N ASN A 248 -13.37 9.31 -10.30
CA ASN A 248 -12.55 10.34 -9.67
C ASN A 248 -11.30 9.78 -8.95
N GLN A 249 -11.17 8.46 -8.84
CA GLN A 249 -10.01 7.73 -8.30
C GLN A 249 -9.22 7.00 -9.40
N LEU A 250 -9.62 7.21 -10.66
CA LEU A 250 -8.98 6.59 -11.81
C LEU A 250 -8.30 7.65 -12.67
N TRP A 251 -7.11 7.33 -13.12
CA TRP A 251 -6.21 8.26 -13.79
C TRP A 251 -5.72 7.66 -15.12
N GLU A 252 -5.75 8.45 -16.16
CA GLU A 252 -5.01 8.16 -17.39
C GLU A 252 -3.61 8.74 -17.25
N ILE A 253 -2.59 7.95 -17.58
CA ILE A 253 -1.18 8.37 -17.53
C ILE A 253 -0.69 8.50 -18.97
N ILE A 254 -0.49 9.73 -19.41
CA ILE A 254 -0.27 10.09 -20.80
C ILE A 254 1.12 10.71 -20.96
N PRO A 255 2.01 10.15 -21.78
CA PRO A 255 3.32 10.78 -22.10
C PRO A 255 3.12 12.17 -22.72
N VAL A 256 3.96 13.15 -22.32
CA VAL A 256 3.93 14.54 -22.82
C VAL A 256 5.31 15.08 -23.10
#